data_5188d3b20dfecafd46d80d5178484069
#
_entry.id   5188d3b20dfecafd46d80d5178484069
#
_cell.length_a   1.000
_cell.length_b   1.000
_cell.length_c   1.000
_cell.angle_alpha   90.00
_cell.angle_beta   90.00
_cell.angle_gamma   90.00
#
_symmetry.space_group_name_H-M   'P 1'
#
loop_
_entity.id
_entity.type
_entity.pdbx_description
1 polymer ?
#
loop_
_entity_poly.entity_id
_entity_poly.type
_entity_poly.pdbx_seq_one_letter_code
_entity_poly.pdbx_strand_id
1 'polypeptide(L)'
;MGSLDRIRGLVAREPVDHLPAQPLIMQFAARHAGLDYNDYVTDGRRLAEAQISMAEAYGIDCLMQCSDPARELIDIAGGDDDSVEWATTGPAIVEERALVRDKATLSRLRVPDPLAPGRMRDRVESIELMRQTAGPDASIVGWVEGPLALGAEMRGLSALMMDTYEDPVFLDELFDFTSQVARSYWRPQVEAGADTIGMSDAAASMMSPIHYERFIYPAQKRVVEDIKRTSPDVIVRLHMCGRTDDLLPTMKRLPVDIYELDFPVDLARAREVLGPDEVILGNVNTVEEMLTGTPEE
;
A
#
# COMPACT_ATOMS: atom_id res chain seq x y z
N MET A 1 -4.36 4.79 26.25
CA MET A 1 -3.27 4.22 25.41
C MET A 1 -3.21 5.03 24.13
N GLY A 2 -2.04 5.40 23.66
CA GLY A 2 -1.89 6.06 22.36
C GLY A 2 -2.19 5.10 21.20
N SER A 3 -2.50 5.63 20.01
CA SER A 3 -2.82 4.75 18.87
C SER A 3 -1.63 3.89 18.47
N LEU A 4 -0.41 4.41 18.50
CA LEU A 4 0.81 3.64 18.23
C LEU A 4 1.03 2.51 19.25
N ASP A 5 0.87 2.79 20.55
CA ASP A 5 1.00 1.76 21.59
C ASP A 5 -0.04 0.65 21.43
N ARG A 6 -1.25 1.01 21.02
CA ARG A 6 -2.34 0.06 20.76
C ARG A 6 -1.99 -0.89 19.63
N ILE A 7 -1.45 -0.37 18.53
CA ILE A 7 -1.07 -1.19 17.38
C ILE A 7 0.14 -2.06 17.71
N ARG A 8 1.16 -1.50 18.38
CA ARG A 8 2.31 -2.27 18.87
C ARG A 8 1.90 -3.37 19.84
N GLY A 9 0.97 -3.06 20.76
CA GLY A 9 0.43 -4.04 21.70
C GLY A 9 -0.23 -5.21 20.96
N LEU A 10 -1.04 -4.96 19.95
CA LEU A 10 -1.63 -6.05 19.14
C LEU A 10 -0.57 -6.91 18.45
N VAL A 11 0.41 -6.28 17.81
CA VAL A 11 1.51 -7.01 17.14
C VAL A 11 2.33 -7.81 18.15
N ALA A 12 2.56 -7.27 19.36
CA ALA A 12 3.26 -7.94 20.45
C ALA A 12 2.38 -8.94 21.22
N ARG A 13 1.08 -9.05 20.89
CA ARG A 13 0.09 -9.88 21.60
C ARG A 13 -0.12 -9.47 23.06
N GLU A 14 0.02 -8.20 23.32
CA GLU A 14 -0.23 -7.60 24.63
C GLU A 14 -1.66 -7.08 24.73
N PRO A 15 -2.24 -7.03 25.94
CA PRO A 15 -3.56 -6.46 26.13
C PRO A 15 -3.63 -4.99 25.72
N VAL A 16 -4.66 -4.63 24.97
CA VAL A 16 -4.96 -3.25 24.57
C VAL A 16 -6.31 -2.81 25.15
N ASP A 17 -6.52 -1.51 25.26
CA ASP A 17 -7.75 -0.94 25.83
C ASP A 17 -8.98 -1.16 24.91
N HIS A 18 -8.76 -1.16 23.59
CA HIS A 18 -9.76 -1.54 22.57
C HIS A 18 -9.05 -1.92 21.26
N LEU A 19 -9.76 -2.56 20.36
CA LEU A 19 -9.24 -2.85 19.00
C LEU A 19 -9.08 -1.56 18.22
N PRO A 20 -7.90 -1.30 17.60
CA PRO A 20 -7.70 -0.07 16.83
C PRO A 20 -8.52 -0.06 15.54
N ALA A 21 -9.11 1.10 15.25
CA ALA A 21 -9.77 1.38 13.99
C ALA A 21 -8.76 1.93 12.97
N GLN A 22 -8.46 1.15 11.93
CA GLN A 22 -7.49 1.50 10.89
C GLN A 22 -8.07 1.40 9.47
N PRO A 23 -9.13 2.13 9.13
CA PRO A 23 -9.71 2.07 7.80
C PRO A 23 -8.77 2.72 6.76
N LEU A 24 -8.78 2.17 5.53
CA LEU A 24 -8.20 2.81 4.35
C LEU A 24 -9.11 3.94 3.90
N ILE A 25 -8.80 5.16 4.30
CA ILE A 25 -9.60 6.34 4.00
C ILE A 25 -8.80 7.33 3.15
N MET A 26 -9.21 7.48 1.92
CA MET A 26 -8.59 8.38 0.95
C MET A 26 -9.59 9.42 0.46
N GLN A 27 -10.52 9.04 -0.40
CA GLN A 27 -11.56 9.95 -0.92
C GLN A 27 -12.47 10.48 0.19
N PHE A 28 -12.72 9.67 1.23
CA PHE A 28 -13.53 10.12 2.36
C PHE A 28 -12.81 11.22 3.14
N ALA A 29 -11.48 11.13 3.33
CA ALA A 29 -10.70 12.17 3.99
C ALA A 29 -10.72 13.48 3.19
N ALA A 30 -10.51 13.40 1.86
CA ALA A 30 -10.60 14.56 0.99
C ALA A 30 -11.98 15.22 1.07
N ARG A 31 -13.05 14.43 0.99
CA ARG A 31 -14.43 14.92 1.07
C ARG A 31 -14.75 15.54 2.43
N HIS A 32 -14.29 14.92 3.54
CA HIS A 32 -14.42 15.45 4.89
C HIS A 32 -13.77 16.82 5.03
N ALA A 33 -12.59 17.02 4.44
CA ALA A 33 -11.87 18.27 4.41
C ALA A 33 -12.38 19.30 3.38
N GLY A 34 -13.41 18.95 2.58
CA GLY A 34 -13.94 19.80 1.52
C GLY A 34 -12.99 19.99 0.34
N LEU A 35 -12.10 19.03 0.08
CA LEU A 35 -11.12 19.05 -1.00
C LEU A 35 -11.61 18.25 -2.21
N ASP A 36 -11.25 18.70 -3.41
CA ASP A 36 -11.25 17.84 -4.57
C ASP A 36 -10.19 16.73 -4.39
N TYR A 37 -10.48 15.52 -4.91
CA TYR A 37 -9.59 14.40 -4.68
C TYR A 37 -8.21 14.60 -5.36
N ASN A 38 -8.18 15.27 -6.51
CA ASN A 38 -6.91 15.61 -7.17
C ASN A 38 -6.06 16.56 -6.31
N ASP A 39 -6.67 17.51 -5.63
CA ASP A 39 -5.97 18.39 -4.69
C ASP A 39 -5.40 17.61 -3.49
N TYR A 40 -6.18 16.66 -2.97
CA TYR A 40 -5.74 15.78 -1.89
C TYR A 40 -4.55 14.89 -2.30
N VAL A 41 -4.57 14.31 -3.50
CA VAL A 41 -3.51 13.40 -3.96
C VAL A 41 -2.27 14.11 -4.50
N THR A 42 -2.33 15.39 -4.85
CA THR A 42 -1.19 16.15 -5.38
C THR A 42 -0.50 17.08 -4.40
N ASP A 43 -1.07 17.24 -3.20
CA ASP A 43 -0.53 18.14 -2.16
C ASP A 43 -0.46 17.41 -0.81
N GLY A 44 0.75 17.01 -0.42
CA GLY A 44 1.01 16.28 0.81
C GLY A 44 0.61 17.01 2.08
N ARG A 45 0.62 18.35 2.08
CA ARG A 45 0.14 19.14 3.21
C ARG A 45 -1.36 18.99 3.36
N ARG A 46 -2.12 19.16 2.26
CA ARG A 46 -3.58 19.00 2.27
C ARG A 46 -3.99 17.57 2.67
N LEU A 47 -3.26 16.57 2.17
CA LEU A 47 -3.47 15.18 2.57
C LEU A 47 -3.25 15.00 4.07
N ALA A 48 -2.15 15.48 4.62
CA ALA A 48 -1.83 15.35 6.04
C ALA A 48 -2.88 16.04 6.92
N GLU A 49 -3.26 17.28 6.59
CA GLU A 49 -4.27 18.03 7.33
C GLU A 49 -5.65 17.33 7.28
N ALA A 50 -6.05 16.77 6.13
CA ALA A 50 -7.30 16.02 5.98
C ALA A 50 -7.30 14.74 6.81
N GLN A 51 -6.20 13.98 6.80
CA GLN A 51 -6.04 12.76 7.60
C GLN A 51 -6.11 13.05 9.10
N ILE A 52 -5.44 14.09 9.57
CA ILE A 52 -5.44 14.49 10.98
C ILE A 52 -6.85 14.91 11.41
N SER A 53 -7.48 15.81 10.65
CA SER A 53 -8.84 16.29 10.95
C SER A 53 -9.84 15.14 11.04
N MET A 54 -9.72 14.16 10.14
CA MET A 54 -10.61 13.03 10.12
C MET A 54 -10.34 12.04 11.26
N ALA A 55 -9.06 11.77 11.59
CA ALA A 55 -8.72 10.92 12.72
C ALA A 55 -9.25 11.49 14.04
N GLU A 56 -9.15 12.81 14.22
CA GLU A 56 -9.72 13.51 15.38
C GLU A 56 -11.25 13.45 15.41
N ALA A 57 -11.92 13.65 14.27
CA ALA A 57 -13.37 13.67 14.19
C ALA A 57 -14.02 12.30 14.44
N TYR A 58 -13.38 11.20 14.04
CA TYR A 58 -13.94 9.87 14.08
C TYR A 58 -13.22 8.89 15.01
N GLY A 59 -12.17 9.32 15.70
CA GLY A 59 -11.41 8.45 16.61
C GLY A 59 -10.64 7.34 15.89
N ILE A 60 -10.08 7.65 14.72
CA ILE A 60 -9.32 6.70 13.91
C ILE A 60 -7.90 6.57 14.47
N ASP A 61 -7.40 5.33 14.55
CA ASP A 61 -6.14 4.99 15.20
C ASP A 61 -4.92 5.01 14.25
N CYS A 62 -5.04 5.54 13.05
CA CYS A 62 -3.89 5.73 12.17
C CYS A 62 -4.05 6.96 11.28
N LEU A 63 -2.93 7.59 10.99
CA LEU A 63 -2.78 8.55 9.90
C LEU A 63 -2.06 7.85 8.75
N MET A 64 -2.49 8.10 7.51
CA MET A 64 -1.98 7.33 6.37
C MET A 64 -1.66 8.23 5.18
N GLN A 65 -0.50 8.04 4.59
CA GLN A 65 -0.12 8.78 3.38
C GLN A 65 -0.60 8.14 2.07
N CYS A 66 -1.28 6.99 2.13
CA CYS A 66 -1.83 6.34 0.94
C CYS A 66 -2.81 7.25 0.21
N SER A 67 -2.66 7.41 -1.09
CA SER A 67 -3.46 8.35 -1.87
C SER A 67 -3.96 7.77 -3.19
N ASP A 68 -3.05 7.21 -3.99
CA ASP A 68 -3.32 6.80 -5.37
C ASP A 68 -2.20 5.90 -5.90
N PRO A 69 -2.43 5.14 -6.98
CA PRO A 69 -1.43 4.22 -7.54
C PRO A 69 -0.34 4.92 -8.36
N ALA A 70 -0.52 6.17 -8.80
CA ALA A 70 0.35 6.80 -9.79
C ALA A 70 1.61 7.48 -9.20
N ARG A 71 1.80 7.46 -7.88
CA ARG A 71 2.90 8.20 -7.20
C ARG A 71 4.27 7.81 -7.73
N GLU A 72 4.60 6.53 -7.57
CA GLU A 72 5.89 5.96 -7.95
C GLU A 72 6.06 5.96 -9.46
N LEU A 73 4.98 5.64 -10.21
CA LEU A 73 5.00 5.63 -11.68
C LEU A 73 5.39 6.98 -12.26
N ILE A 74 4.80 8.07 -11.76
CA ILE A 74 5.09 9.44 -12.23
C ILE A 74 6.56 9.79 -11.99
N ASP A 75 7.11 9.48 -10.82
CA ASP A 75 8.51 9.78 -10.50
C ASP A 75 9.49 8.87 -11.29
N ILE A 76 9.13 7.62 -11.57
CA ILE A 76 9.89 6.72 -12.48
C ILE A 76 9.93 7.27 -13.90
N ALA A 77 8.82 7.83 -14.38
CA ALA A 77 8.72 8.45 -15.70
C ALA A 77 9.47 9.78 -15.80
N GLY A 78 9.86 10.37 -14.65
CA GLY A 78 10.53 11.67 -14.59
C GLY A 78 9.61 12.87 -14.62
N GLY A 79 8.35 12.70 -14.25
CA GLY A 79 7.29 13.71 -14.21
C GLY A 79 5.99 13.22 -14.84
N ASP A 80 5.21 14.13 -15.42
CA ASP A 80 3.96 13.78 -16.08
C ASP A 80 4.18 12.67 -17.12
N ASP A 81 3.32 11.66 -17.08
CA ASP A 81 3.35 10.51 -17.98
C ASP A 81 1.99 10.31 -18.66
N ASP A 82 2.05 10.02 -19.95
CA ASP A 82 0.85 9.79 -20.78
C ASP A 82 0.02 8.58 -20.34
N SER A 83 0.60 7.66 -19.54
CA SER A 83 -0.13 6.53 -18.99
C SER A 83 -1.05 6.91 -17.82
N VAL A 84 -0.99 8.15 -17.33
CA VAL A 84 -1.82 8.63 -16.22
C VAL A 84 -2.85 9.62 -16.73
N GLU A 85 -4.13 9.31 -16.54
CA GLU A 85 -5.25 10.24 -16.76
C GLU A 85 -5.77 10.79 -15.43
N TRP A 86 -5.90 12.10 -15.35
CA TRP A 86 -6.46 12.79 -14.18
C TRP A 86 -7.98 12.91 -14.30
N ALA A 87 -8.69 11.95 -13.73
CA ALA A 87 -10.15 11.98 -13.62
C ALA A 87 -10.58 12.76 -12.35
N THR A 88 -11.87 13.08 -12.25
CA THR A 88 -12.43 13.72 -11.03
C THR A 88 -12.32 12.84 -9.77
N THR A 89 -12.13 11.54 -9.97
CA THR A 89 -11.95 10.54 -8.90
C THR A 89 -10.49 10.26 -8.56
N GLY A 90 -9.56 11.01 -9.13
CA GLY A 90 -8.12 10.83 -8.97
C GLY A 90 -7.43 10.32 -10.23
N PRO A 91 -6.11 10.10 -10.17
CA PRO A 91 -5.35 9.56 -11.29
C PRO A 91 -5.73 8.10 -11.57
N ALA A 92 -5.88 7.79 -12.85
CA ALA A 92 -6.15 6.47 -13.37
C ALA A 92 -5.05 6.04 -14.35
N ILE A 93 -4.64 4.77 -14.26
CA ILE A 93 -3.64 4.20 -15.17
C ILE A 93 -4.32 3.74 -16.46
N VAL A 94 -3.74 4.11 -17.60
CA VAL A 94 -4.25 3.75 -18.95
C VAL A 94 -3.30 2.72 -19.56
N GLU A 95 -3.71 1.45 -19.54
CA GLU A 95 -2.88 0.32 -19.96
C GLU A 95 -2.34 0.45 -21.41
N GLU A 96 -3.15 1.01 -22.32
CA GLU A 96 -2.76 1.18 -23.74
C GLU A 96 -1.58 2.14 -23.91
N ARG A 97 -1.31 2.94 -22.90
CA ARG A 97 -0.22 3.92 -22.88
C ARG A 97 0.87 3.56 -21.85
N ALA A 98 0.91 2.28 -21.44
CA ALA A 98 1.86 1.80 -20.42
C ALA A 98 3.31 2.26 -20.66
N LEU A 99 3.96 2.70 -19.61
CA LEU A 99 5.34 3.20 -19.60
C LEU A 99 6.34 2.14 -20.09
N VAL A 100 6.16 0.89 -19.71
CA VAL A 100 7.04 -0.24 -20.05
C VAL A 100 6.39 -1.10 -21.11
N ARG A 101 6.85 -0.98 -22.35
CA ARG A 101 6.35 -1.76 -23.49
C ARG A 101 7.18 -3.03 -23.76
N ASP A 102 8.46 -2.99 -23.41
CA ASP A 102 9.42 -4.06 -23.68
C ASP A 102 10.65 -3.96 -22.75
N LYS A 103 11.56 -4.94 -22.85
CA LYS A 103 12.83 -4.96 -22.09
C LYS A 103 13.71 -3.74 -22.36
N ALA A 104 13.71 -3.23 -23.60
CA ALA A 104 14.53 -2.08 -23.95
C ALA A 104 14.02 -0.82 -23.25
N THR A 105 12.73 -0.67 -23.09
CA THR A 105 12.11 0.41 -22.32
C THR A 105 12.47 0.28 -20.84
N LEU A 106 12.25 -0.90 -20.24
CA LEU A 106 12.58 -1.16 -18.83
C LEU A 106 14.05 -0.88 -18.52
N SER A 107 14.97 -1.30 -19.38
CA SER A 107 16.42 -1.14 -19.19
C SER A 107 16.90 0.31 -19.14
N ARG A 108 16.11 1.26 -19.66
CA ARG A 108 16.41 2.71 -19.63
C ARG A 108 15.93 3.38 -18.37
N LEU A 109 14.96 2.80 -17.67
CA LEU A 109 14.45 3.36 -16.43
C LEU A 109 15.48 3.31 -15.33
N ARG A 110 15.34 4.18 -14.38
CA ARG A 110 16.16 4.24 -13.16
C ARG A 110 15.24 4.28 -11.96
N VAL A 111 15.65 3.64 -10.90
CA VAL A 111 14.99 3.78 -9.60
C VAL A 111 15.05 5.24 -9.19
N PRO A 112 13.94 5.92 -8.99
CA PRO A 112 13.94 7.33 -8.61
C PRO A 112 14.55 7.52 -7.22
N ASP A 113 15.15 8.68 -7.00
CA ASP A 113 15.49 9.13 -5.65
C ASP A 113 14.19 9.65 -4.98
N PRO A 114 13.68 9.00 -3.94
CA PRO A 114 12.43 9.39 -3.30
C PRO A 114 12.49 10.74 -2.58
N LEU A 115 13.68 11.33 -2.44
CA LEU A 115 13.88 12.67 -1.89
C LEU A 115 14.13 13.73 -2.98
N ALA A 116 14.23 13.34 -4.23
CA ALA A 116 14.20 14.29 -5.34
C ALA A 116 12.82 14.97 -5.45
N PRO A 117 12.72 16.19 -5.99
CA PRO A 117 11.43 16.82 -6.21
C PRO A 117 10.50 15.93 -7.05
N GLY A 118 9.36 15.53 -6.47
CA GLY A 118 8.40 14.62 -7.08
C GLY A 118 7.30 14.21 -6.11
N ARG A 119 6.47 13.27 -6.54
CA ARG A 119 5.33 12.78 -5.77
C ARG A 119 5.75 11.92 -4.57
N MET A 120 6.83 11.16 -4.70
CA MET A 120 7.35 10.37 -3.58
C MET A 120 7.82 11.27 -2.44
N ARG A 121 8.58 12.32 -2.77
CA ARG A 121 9.03 13.31 -1.76
C ARG A 121 7.87 14.02 -1.08
N ASP A 122 6.88 14.47 -1.85
CA ASP A 122 5.69 15.12 -1.32
C ASP A 122 4.97 14.24 -0.28
N ARG A 123 4.95 12.92 -0.49
CA ARG A 123 4.41 11.96 0.49
C ARG A 123 5.30 11.78 1.73
N VAL A 124 6.61 11.83 1.58
CA VAL A 124 7.55 11.82 2.72
C VAL A 124 7.34 13.07 3.58
N GLU A 125 7.21 14.25 2.95
CA GLU A 125 6.93 15.52 3.64
C GLU A 125 5.56 15.50 4.35
N SER A 126 4.55 14.80 3.78
CA SER A 126 3.25 14.62 4.45
C SER A 126 3.35 13.82 5.74
N ILE A 127 4.17 12.76 5.77
CA ILE A 127 4.43 11.96 6.97
C ILE A 127 5.12 12.80 8.04
N GLU A 128 6.11 13.59 7.65
CA GLU A 128 6.82 14.49 8.58
C GLU A 128 5.84 15.48 9.23
N LEU A 129 4.94 16.08 8.44
CA LEU A 129 3.90 16.98 8.95
C LEU A 129 2.92 16.26 9.89
N MET A 130 2.48 15.05 9.54
CA MET A 130 1.63 14.22 10.41
C MET A 130 2.31 13.96 11.74
N ARG A 131 3.60 13.57 11.74
CA ARG A 131 4.36 13.28 12.96
C ARG A 131 4.56 14.53 13.82
N GLN A 132 4.88 15.66 13.21
CA GLN A 132 5.05 16.93 13.92
C GLN A 132 3.73 17.41 14.57
N THR A 133 2.60 17.19 13.91
CA THR A 133 1.30 17.68 14.36
C THR A 133 0.64 16.73 15.37
N ALA A 134 0.59 15.43 15.07
CA ALA A 134 -0.10 14.44 15.90
C ALA A 134 0.75 13.93 17.08
N GLY A 135 2.05 14.22 17.09
CA GLY A 135 2.95 13.86 18.18
C GLY A 135 3.46 12.41 18.12
N PRO A 136 4.26 11.99 19.12
CA PRO A 136 4.96 10.70 19.10
C PRO A 136 4.05 9.49 19.31
N ASP A 137 2.89 9.66 19.92
CA ASP A 137 1.99 8.57 20.30
C ASP A 137 0.98 8.21 19.20
N ALA A 138 0.96 8.98 18.10
CA ALA A 138 0.12 8.71 16.95
C ALA A 138 0.74 7.63 16.06
N SER A 139 -0.07 6.68 15.58
CA SER A 139 0.37 5.74 14.56
C SER A 139 0.31 6.38 13.18
N ILE A 140 1.42 6.29 12.43
CA ILE A 140 1.54 6.84 11.08
C ILE A 140 1.98 5.74 10.12
N VAL A 141 1.14 5.51 9.12
CA VAL A 141 1.34 4.48 8.10
C VAL A 141 1.91 5.14 6.84
N GLY A 142 3.17 4.84 6.55
CA GLY A 142 3.77 5.03 5.25
C GLY A 142 3.26 3.98 4.27
N TRP A 143 3.40 4.22 2.96
CA TRP A 143 2.88 3.32 1.94
C TRP A 143 3.81 3.18 0.76
N VAL A 144 3.97 1.96 0.28
CA VAL A 144 4.67 1.65 -0.97
C VAL A 144 3.78 0.77 -1.84
N GLU A 145 3.80 0.99 -3.15
CA GLU A 145 3.22 0.01 -4.06
C GLU A 145 4.08 -1.26 -4.05
N GLY A 146 3.41 -2.39 -3.94
CA GLY A 146 4.05 -3.70 -4.01
C GLY A 146 4.58 -3.98 -5.42
N PRO A 147 5.48 -4.96 -5.54
CA PRO A 147 6.12 -5.25 -6.82
C PRO A 147 5.15 -5.56 -7.97
N LEU A 148 4.06 -6.27 -7.70
CA LEU A 148 3.04 -6.57 -8.70
C LEU A 148 2.20 -5.35 -9.05
N ALA A 149 1.74 -4.59 -8.05
CA ALA A 149 0.91 -3.43 -8.26
C ALA A 149 1.65 -2.40 -9.13
N LEU A 150 2.87 -2.01 -8.72
CA LEU A 150 3.70 -1.10 -9.50
C LEU A 150 4.07 -1.69 -10.88
N GLY A 151 4.34 -2.99 -10.96
CA GLY A 151 4.58 -3.68 -12.23
C GLY A 151 3.39 -3.59 -13.17
N ALA A 152 2.18 -3.76 -12.66
CA ALA A 152 0.94 -3.64 -13.43
C ALA A 152 0.67 -2.20 -13.88
N GLU A 153 0.99 -1.21 -13.05
CA GLU A 153 0.90 0.20 -13.41
C GLU A 153 1.89 0.57 -14.53
N MET A 154 3.11 0.02 -14.46
CA MET A 154 4.16 0.28 -15.46
C MET A 154 3.94 -0.43 -16.79
N ARG A 155 3.45 -1.68 -16.77
CA ARG A 155 3.36 -2.57 -17.93
C ARG A 155 1.96 -2.65 -18.53
N GLY A 156 0.93 -2.33 -17.76
CA GLY A 156 -0.45 -2.71 -18.01
C GLY A 156 -0.72 -4.13 -17.45
N LEU A 157 -1.81 -4.26 -16.69
CA LEU A 157 -2.14 -5.52 -16.00
C LEU A 157 -2.34 -6.68 -16.99
N SER A 158 -3.05 -6.41 -18.10
CA SER A 158 -3.33 -7.42 -19.13
C SER A 158 -2.04 -7.96 -19.76
N ALA A 159 -1.10 -7.08 -20.11
CA ALA A 159 0.19 -7.47 -20.69
C ALA A 159 1.06 -8.21 -19.66
N LEU A 160 1.10 -7.73 -18.42
CA LEU A 160 1.83 -8.38 -17.32
C LEU A 160 1.32 -9.82 -17.09
N MET A 161 0.00 -10.03 -17.13
CA MET A 161 -0.57 -11.37 -16.99
C MET A 161 -0.17 -12.30 -18.13
N MET A 162 -0.10 -11.78 -19.37
CA MET A 162 0.40 -12.56 -20.52
C MET A 162 1.88 -12.90 -20.38
N ASP A 163 2.70 -11.97 -19.88
CA ASP A 163 4.14 -12.16 -19.70
C ASP A 163 4.47 -13.31 -18.71
N THR A 164 3.54 -13.70 -17.83
CA THR A 164 3.73 -14.89 -16.95
C THR A 164 3.96 -16.18 -17.76
N TYR A 165 3.46 -16.23 -18.99
CA TYR A 165 3.58 -17.36 -19.91
C TYR A 165 4.55 -17.07 -21.06
N GLU A 166 4.52 -15.85 -21.62
CA GLU A 166 5.23 -15.49 -22.84
C GLU A 166 6.68 -15.08 -22.60
N ASP A 167 6.93 -14.30 -21.54
CA ASP A 167 8.29 -13.85 -21.19
C ASP A 167 8.52 -13.78 -19.66
N PRO A 168 8.59 -14.94 -18.98
CA PRO A 168 8.81 -14.98 -17.53
C PRO A 168 10.14 -14.34 -17.09
N VAL A 169 11.14 -14.27 -17.96
CA VAL A 169 12.43 -13.64 -17.67
C VAL A 169 12.27 -12.10 -17.64
N PHE A 170 11.50 -11.55 -18.56
CA PHE A 170 11.18 -10.13 -18.52
C PHE A 170 10.39 -9.76 -17.25
N LEU A 171 9.48 -10.62 -16.85
CA LEU A 171 8.69 -10.41 -15.65
C LEU A 171 9.55 -10.44 -14.38
N ASP A 172 10.53 -11.37 -14.30
CA ASP A 172 11.51 -11.38 -13.21
C ASP A 172 12.33 -10.07 -13.17
N GLU A 173 12.74 -9.53 -14.33
CA GLU A 173 13.45 -8.23 -14.43
C GLU A 173 12.56 -7.05 -13.98
N LEU A 174 11.29 -7.05 -14.39
CA LEU A 174 10.32 -6.02 -13.98
C LEU A 174 10.09 -6.03 -12.47
N PHE A 175 9.88 -7.21 -11.88
CA PHE A 175 9.68 -7.32 -10.43
C PHE A 175 10.96 -7.07 -9.61
N ASP A 176 12.13 -7.30 -10.19
CA ASP A 176 13.38 -6.85 -9.56
C ASP A 176 13.46 -5.32 -9.52
N PHE A 177 13.12 -4.64 -10.61
CA PHE A 177 13.06 -3.17 -10.67
C PHE A 177 12.05 -2.60 -9.69
N THR A 178 10.79 -3.07 -9.70
CA THR A 178 9.74 -2.55 -8.81
C THR A 178 10.03 -2.82 -7.34
N SER A 179 10.65 -3.98 -7.02
CA SER A 179 11.13 -4.26 -5.66
C SER A 179 12.22 -3.26 -5.23
N GLN A 180 13.10 -2.83 -6.14
CA GLN A 180 14.12 -1.83 -5.82
C GLN A 180 13.48 -0.46 -5.57
N VAL A 181 12.45 -0.07 -6.31
CA VAL A 181 11.68 1.16 -6.07
C VAL A 181 11.05 1.13 -4.68
N ALA A 182 10.31 0.08 -4.34
CA ALA A 182 9.70 -0.06 -3.01
C ALA A 182 10.76 -0.01 -1.88
N ARG A 183 11.92 -0.66 -2.08
CA ARG A 183 13.02 -0.67 -1.10
C ARG A 183 13.71 0.68 -0.95
N SER A 184 13.78 1.48 -1.98
CA SER A 184 14.32 2.86 -1.89
C SER A 184 13.35 3.79 -1.17
N TYR A 185 12.02 3.54 -1.28
CA TYR A 185 11.00 4.46 -0.84
C TYR A 185 10.51 4.27 0.60
N TRP A 186 10.51 3.07 1.15
CA TRP A 186 10.06 2.86 2.52
C TRP A 186 10.94 3.56 3.56
N ARG A 187 12.26 3.61 3.34
CA ARG A 187 13.23 4.13 4.31
C ARG A 187 13.03 5.62 4.64
N PRO A 188 12.98 6.54 3.65
CA PRO A 188 12.75 7.96 3.96
C PRO A 188 11.38 8.20 4.62
N GLN A 189 10.38 7.35 4.38
CA GLN A 189 9.10 7.44 5.07
C GLN A 189 9.24 7.12 6.57
N VAL A 190 10.03 6.11 6.93
CA VAL A 190 10.34 5.79 8.34
C VAL A 190 11.17 6.89 8.98
N GLU A 191 12.16 7.42 8.28
CA GLU A 191 12.99 8.54 8.75
C GLU A 191 12.15 9.82 8.97
N ALA A 192 11.11 10.03 8.19
CA ALA A 192 10.13 11.11 8.35
C ALA A 192 9.14 10.87 9.50
N GLY A 193 9.09 9.66 10.06
CA GLY A 193 8.30 9.36 11.24
C GLY A 193 7.18 8.32 11.07
N ALA A 194 7.12 7.61 9.94
CA ALA A 194 6.23 6.44 9.84
C ALA A 194 6.70 5.33 10.79
N ASP A 195 5.78 4.71 11.50
CA ASP A 195 6.01 3.54 12.37
C ASP A 195 5.60 2.23 11.69
N THR A 196 4.76 2.34 10.69
CA THR A 196 4.22 1.23 9.90
C THR A 196 4.45 1.50 8.42
N ILE A 197 4.85 0.47 7.67
CA ILE A 197 4.89 0.50 6.21
C ILE A 197 3.82 -0.45 5.67
N GLY A 198 2.82 0.12 5.00
CA GLY A 198 1.88 -0.62 4.18
C GLY A 198 2.50 -0.94 2.82
N MET A 199 2.43 -2.18 2.40
CA MET A 199 2.78 -2.62 1.05
C MET A 199 1.51 -3.13 0.36
N SER A 200 1.13 -2.50 -0.74
CA SER A 200 -0.07 -2.84 -1.50
C SER A 200 0.26 -3.64 -2.75
N ASP A 201 -0.28 -4.85 -2.85
CA ASP A 201 -0.24 -5.64 -4.08
C ASP A 201 -1.68 -5.98 -4.52
N ALA A 202 -2.46 -4.95 -4.79
CA ALA A 202 -3.91 -5.03 -5.03
C ALA A 202 -4.32 -6.01 -6.15
N ALA A 203 -3.47 -6.18 -7.18
CA ALA A 203 -3.75 -7.10 -8.29
C ALA A 203 -3.43 -8.59 -7.98
N ALA A 204 -2.89 -8.91 -6.79
CA ALA A 204 -2.43 -10.27 -6.47
C ALA A 204 -3.57 -11.30 -6.48
N SER A 205 -4.80 -10.92 -6.14
CA SER A 205 -5.97 -11.81 -6.20
C SER A 205 -6.32 -12.30 -7.61
N MET A 206 -5.77 -11.68 -8.64
CA MET A 206 -5.95 -12.09 -10.05
C MET A 206 -4.91 -13.13 -10.48
N MET A 207 -3.90 -13.39 -9.64
CA MET A 207 -2.87 -14.40 -9.90
C MET A 207 -3.32 -15.78 -9.41
N SER A 208 -2.95 -16.82 -10.18
CA SER A 208 -3.06 -18.17 -9.64
C SER A 208 -2.06 -18.39 -8.51
N PRO A 209 -2.32 -19.32 -7.55
CA PRO A 209 -1.36 -19.61 -6.47
C PRO A 209 0.04 -19.98 -6.98
N ILE A 210 0.13 -20.69 -8.12
CA ILE A 210 1.41 -21.09 -8.74
C ILE A 210 2.18 -19.85 -9.23
N HIS A 211 1.50 -18.93 -9.91
CA HIS A 211 2.14 -17.71 -10.42
C HIS A 211 2.47 -16.74 -9.27
N TYR A 212 1.60 -16.64 -8.27
CA TYR A 212 1.90 -15.86 -7.07
C TYR A 212 3.16 -16.38 -6.37
N GLU A 213 3.26 -17.70 -6.14
CA GLU A 213 4.44 -18.31 -5.50
C GLU A 213 5.71 -18.14 -6.34
N ARG A 214 5.60 -18.24 -7.67
CA ARG A 214 6.74 -18.15 -8.58
C ARG A 214 7.27 -16.74 -8.74
N PHE A 215 6.41 -15.75 -8.89
CA PHE A 215 6.79 -14.42 -9.31
C PHE A 215 6.66 -13.35 -8.18
N ILE A 216 5.51 -13.34 -7.50
CA ILE A 216 5.16 -12.25 -6.61
C ILE A 216 5.75 -12.44 -5.21
N TYR A 217 5.57 -13.62 -4.64
CA TYR A 217 6.10 -13.94 -3.32
C TYR A 217 7.59 -13.63 -3.16
N PRO A 218 8.50 -14.02 -4.09
CA PRO A 218 9.92 -13.70 -3.97
C PRO A 218 10.19 -12.18 -4.03
N ALA A 219 9.42 -11.45 -4.83
CA ALA A 219 9.52 -10.00 -4.96
C ALA A 219 9.06 -9.27 -3.68
N GLN A 220 7.89 -9.62 -3.15
CA GLN A 220 7.40 -9.13 -1.86
C GLN A 220 8.36 -9.46 -0.73
N LYS A 221 8.85 -10.69 -0.68
CA LYS A 221 9.79 -11.14 0.33
C LYS A 221 11.05 -10.27 0.39
N ARG A 222 11.62 -9.91 -0.77
CA ARG A 222 12.79 -9.01 -0.82
C ARG A 222 12.52 -7.66 -0.16
N VAL A 223 11.32 -7.09 -0.36
CA VAL A 223 10.95 -5.79 0.26
C VAL A 223 10.77 -5.96 1.76
N VAL A 224 9.96 -6.93 2.19
CA VAL A 224 9.64 -7.14 3.61
C VAL A 224 10.89 -7.51 4.42
N GLU A 225 11.72 -8.41 3.91
CA GLU A 225 12.98 -8.78 4.58
C GLU A 225 13.98 -7.62 4.66
N ASP A 226 13.99 -6.71 3.68
CA ASP A 226 14.83 -5.51 3.73
C ASP A 226 14.39 -4.58 4.86
N ILE A 227 13.08 -4.36 5.02
CA ILE A 227 12.51 -3.59 6.13
C ILE A 227 12.87 -4.25 7.46
N LYS A 228 12.51 -5.51 7.65
CA LYS A 228 12.70 -6.23 8.93
C LYS A 228 14.18 -6.35 9.34
N ARG A 229 15.08 -6.53 8.38
CA ARG A 229 16.51 -6.60 8.65
C ARG A 229 17.10 -5.25 9.05
N THR A 230 16.60 -4.15 8.45
CA THR A 230 17.18 -2.81 8.62
C THR A 230 16.53 -2.05 9.78
N SER A 231 15.22 -2.23 9.95
CA SER A 231 14.41 -1.54 10.95
C SER A 231 13.40 -2.53 11.56
N PRO A 232 13.84 -3.43 12.44
CA PRO A 232 13.01 -4.53 12.96
C PRO A 232 11.78 -4.05 13.74
N ASP A 233 11.81 -2.83 14.28
CA ASP A 233 10.70 -2.24 15.04
C ASP A 233 9.60 -1.62 14.15
N VAL A 234 9.86 -1.51 12.83
CA VAL A 234 8.87 -1.05 11.87
C VAL A 234 7.84 -2.15 11.63
N ILE A 235 6.58 -1.81 11.78
CA ILE A 235 5.47 -2.71 11.49
C ILE A 235 5.28 -2.79 9.98
N VAL A 236 5.18 -4.01 9.45
CA VAL A 236 4.89 -4.25 8.03
C VAL A 236 3.48 -4.75 7.89
N ARG A 237 2.66 -3.99 7.15
CA ARG A 237 1.28 -4.30 6.80
C ARG A 237 1.21 -4.70 5.34
N LEU A 238 0.74 -5.92 5.04
CA LEU A 238 0.53 -6.40 3.68
C LEU A 238 -0.94 -6.23 3.31
N HIS A 239 -1.21 -5.38 2.32
CA HIS A 239 -2.54 -5.14 1.77
C HIS A 239 -2.73 -5.86 0.44
N MET A 240 -3.80 -6.64 0.32
CA MET A 240 -4.21 -7.27 -0.93
C MET A 240 -5.72 -7.18 -1.11
N CYS A 241 -6.16 -6.54 -2.20
CA CYS A 241 -7.57 -6.49 -2.58
C CYS A 241 -8.05 -7.82 -3.16
N GLY A 242 -9.37 -8.04 -3.09
CA GLY A 242 -10.04 -9.18 -3.70
C GLY A 242 -9.88 -10.49 -2.93
N ARG A 243 -10.27 -11.57 -3.59
CA ARG A 243 -10.28 -12.91 -2.97
C ARG A 243 -8.88 -13.51 -2.98
N THR A 244 -8.27 -13.62 -1.82
CA THR A 244 -6.90 -14.16 -1.65
C THR A 244 -6.84 -15.45 -0.84
N ASP A 245 -7.96 -16.13 -0.61
CA ASP A 245 -8.04 -17.37 0.20
C ASP A 245 -7.01 -18.42 -0.22
N ASP A 246 -6.84 -18.61 -1.53
CA ASP A 246 -5.89 -19.60 -2.08
C ASP A 246 -4.43 -19.14 -2.02
N LEU A 247 -4.17 -17.85 -1.77
CA LEU A 247 -2.83 -17.29 -1.63
C LEU A 247 -2.33 -17.30 -0.18
N LEU A 248 -3.25 -17.38 0.81
CA LEU A 248 -2.93 -17.33 2.23
C LEU A 248 -1.79 -18.26 2.68
N PRO A 249 -1.70 -19.53 2.19
CA PRO A 249 -0.60 -20.42 2.59
C PRO A 249 0.79 -19.88 2.20
N THR A 250 0.88 -19.21 1.05
CA THR A 250 2.14 -18.59 0.60
C THR A 250 2.38 -17.26 1.29
N MET A 251 1.33 -16.43 1.44
CA MET A 251 1.38 -15.15 2.17
C MET A 251 1.90 -15.32 3.59
N LYS A 252 1.44 -16.35 4.31
CA LYS A 252 1.89 -16.70 5.68
C LYS A 252 3.41 -16.84 5.82
N ARG A 253 4.13 -17.14 4.74
CA ARG A 253 5.59 -17.29 4.73
C ARG A 253 6.34 -15.95 4.69
N LEU A 254 5.63 -14.83 4.46
CA LEU A 254 6.20 -13.49 4.53
C LEU A 254 6.31 -13.04 5.99
N PRO A 255 7.41 -12.43 6.40
CA PRO A 255 7.58 -11.93 7.77
C PRO A 255 6.89 -10.56 7.97
N VAL A 256 5.59 -10.50 7.64
CA VAL A 256 4.74 -9.32 7.88
C VAL A 256 4.11 -9.38 9.28
N ASP A 257 3.73 -8.26 9.82
CA ASP A 257 3.10 -8.17 11.14
C ASP A 257 1.58 -8.11 11.06
N ILE A 258 1.03 -7.55 9.96
CA ILE A 258 -0.40 -7.35 9.77
C ILE A 258 -0.79 -7.82 8.36
N TYR A 259 -1.77 -8.72 8.29
CA TYR A 259 -2.42 -9.13 7.03
C TYR A 259 -3.71 -8.33 6.88
N GLU A 260 -3.73 -7.40 5.93
CA GLU A 260 -4.93 -6.65 5.59
C GLU A 260 -5.66 -7.33 4.44
N LEU A 261 -6.83 -7.90 4.76
CA LEU A 261 -7.60 -8.74 3.87
C LEU A 261 -8.90 -8.03 3.46
N ASP A 262 -9.24 -8.17 2.19
CA ASP A 262 -10.46 -7.60 1.62
C ASP A 262 -11.70 -8.45 1.95
N PHE A 263 -12.89 -7.86 1.83
CA PHE A 263 -14.17 -8.47 2.23
C PHE A 263 -14.50 -9.82 1.55
N PRO A 264 -14.02 -10.15 0.32
CA PRO A 264 -14.31 -11.46 -0.28
C PRO A 264 -13.57 -12.63 0.38
N VAL A 265 -12.59 -12.34 1.27
CA VAL A 265 -11.84 -13.38 1.99
C VAL A 265 -12.63 -13.88 3.18
N ASP A 266 -12.75 -15.20 3.32
CA ASP A 266 -13.32 -15.83 4.51
C ASP A 266 -12.37 -15.70 5.71
N LEU A 267 -12.73 -14.87 6.69
CA LEU A 267 -11.92 -14.63 7.89
C LEU A 267 -11.73 -15.89 8.75
N ALA A 268 -12.70 -16.81 8.79
CA ALA A 268 -12.53 -18.08 9.51
C ALA A 268 -11.44 -18.93 8.82
N ARG A 269 -11.49 -18.98 7.50
CA ARG A 269 -10.45 -19.64 6.69
C ARG A 269 -9.10 -18.94 6.83
N ALA A 270 -9.07 -17.61 6.78
CA ALA A 270 -7.85 -16.84 6.99
C ALA A 270 -7.23 -17.15 8.35
N ARG A 271 -8.03 -17.16 9.42
CA ARG A 271 -7.58 -17.49 10.78
C ARG A 271 -7.05 -18.92 10.89
N GLU A 272 -7.71 -19.89 10.24
CA GLU A 272 -7.25 -21.28 10.19
C GLU A 272 -5.86 -21.40 9.53
N VAL A 273 -5.67 -20.73 8.39
CA VAL A 273 -4.41 -20.83 7.62
C VAL A 273 -3.29 -20.01 8.26
N LEU A 274 -3.55 -18.75 8.59
CA LEU A 274 -2.55 -17.85 9.16
C LEU A 274 -2.17 -18.27 10.59
N GLY A 275 -3.12 -18.76 11.38
CA GLY A 275 -2.93 -19.17 12.76
C GLY A 275 -3.50 -18.15 13.75
N PRO A 276 -3.56 -18.52 15.05
CA PRO A 276 -4.22 -17.70 16.08
C PRO A 276 -3.46 -16.42 16.42
N ASP A 277 -2.18 -16.40 16.11
CA ASP A 277 -1.25 -15.37 16.58
C ASP A 277 -1.06 -14.22 15.59
N GLU A 278 -1.49 -14.39 14.35
CA GLU A 278 -1.31 -13.36 13.31
C GLU A 278 -2.35 -12.24 13.44
N VAL A 279 -1.93 -11.00 13.21
CA VAL A 279 -2.85 -9.87 13.18
C VAL A 279 -3.53 -9.80 11.82
N ILE A 280 -4.85 -9.91 11.81
CA ILE A 280 -5.69 -9.76 10.62
C ILE A 280 -6.43 -8.42 10.74
N LEU A 281 -6.33 -7.60 9.69
CA LEU A 281 -7.04 -6.33 9.54
C LEU A 281 -8.05 -6.45 8.40
N GLY A 282 -9.24 -5.92 8.58
CA GLY A 282 -10.39 -6.00 7.66
C GLY A 282 -11.54 -6.71 8.37
N ASN A 283 -12.61 -7.10 7.71
CA ASN A 283 -12.87 -6.96 6.29
C ASN A 283 -14.36 -6.61 6.04
N VAL A 284 -14.68 -5.37 6.35
CA VAL A 284 -16.03 -4.85 6.15
C VAL A 284 -16.32 -4.74 4.65
N ASN A 285 -17.51 -5.18 4.21
CA ASN A 285 -17.91 -5.06 2.81
C ASN A 285 -18.13 -3.60 2.44
N THR A 286 -17.27 -3.10 1.57
CA THR A 286 -17.24 -1.69 1.17
C THR A 286 -18.45 -1.26 0.33
N VAL A 287 -19.17 -2.21 -0.30
CA VAL A 287 -20.34 -1.92 -1.13
C VAL A 287 -21.63 -2.17 -0.36
N GLU A 288 -21.83 -3.39 0.14
CA GLU A 288 -23.10 -3.77 0.77
C GLU A 288 -23.30 -3.09 2.13
N GLU A 289 -22.24 -3.00 2.93
CA GLU A 289 -22.32 -2.45 4.28
C GLU A 289 -22.00 -0.95 4.31
N MET A 290 -20.88 -0.51 3.69
CA MET A 290 -20.47 0.89 3.81
C MET A 290 -21.15 1.84 2.82
N LEU A 291 -21.44 1.41 1.58
CA LEU A 291 -22.05 2.29 0.57
C LEU A 291 -23.57 2.22 0.58
N THR A 292 -24.15 1.03 0.69
CA THR A 292 -25.61 0.80 0.55
C THR A 292 -26.29 0.33 1.84
N GLY A 293 -25.53 -0.01 2.87
CA GLY A 293 -26.04 -0.41 4.18
C GLY A 293 -26.64 0.74 4.99
N THR A 294 -27.29 0.41 6.07
CA THR A 294 -27.83 1.38 7.04
C THR A 294 -26.87 1.55 8.23
N PRO A 295 -26.98 2.65 9.02
CA PRO A 295 -26.17 2.83 10.23
C PRO A 295 -26.37 1.74 11.31
N GLU A 296 -27.46 0.99 11.24
CA GLU A 296 -27.81 -0.09 12.19
C GLU A 296 -27.19 -1.44 11.79
N GLU A 297 -26.82 -1.62 10.52
CA GLU A 297 -26.12 -2.79 10.01
C GLU A 297 -24.62 -2.69 10.24
#